data_51c01603bc81d4d04025cdb860c20505
#
_entry.id   51c01603bc81d4d04025cdb860c20505
#
_cell.length_a   1.000
_cell.length_b   1.000
_cell.length_c   1.000
_cell.angle_alpha   90.00
_cell.angle_beta   90.00
_cell.angle_gamma   90.00
#
_symmetry.space_group_name_H-M   'P 1'
#
loop_
_entity.id
_entity.type
_entity.pdbx_description
1 polymer ?
#
loop_
_entity_poly.entity_id
_entity_poly.type
_entity_poly.pdbx_seq_one_letter_code
_entity_poly.pdbx_strand_id
1 'polypeptide(L)'
;MEFRTIVDIPKPDFEIQPCEELLFVGSCFADSISQRFREEGFPVTSNPYGVMYNPVSILHTVQRYEGAPRIVFLTLGTNHVYRLKETGEIVDNCEKRPQRLFQEEELSVESCADYLQQTVDLLRQRNPEVHVVMTVSPIRYRKYGYHESQLSKATLLLACRSFDYFPSYEILMDELRDYRFYAADMLHPSDQAVDYIWERLVDSYFSPAAQAFLDEWRPLKQTLAHKPFHPEAPEYQALMDKTMLKLTELRQKYPTFAL
;
A
#
# COMPACT_ATOMS: atom_id res chain seq x y z
N MET A 1 19.17 -25.66 -9.33
CA MET A 1 19.57 -25.14 -8.03
C MET A 1 18.95 -23.77 -7.89
N GLU A 2 18.12 -23.58 -6.88
CA GLU A 2 17.49 -22.29 -6.61
C GLU A 2 18.40 -21.48 -5.67
N PHE A 3 18.67 -20.22 -6.05
CA PHE A 3 19.51 -19.31 -5.25
C PHE A 3 18.69 -18.33 -4.39
N ARG A 4 17.37 -18.36 -4.53
CA ARG A 4 16.47 -17.43 -3.87
C ARG A 4 15.19 -18.16 -3.45
N THR A 5 14.73 -17.92 -2.24
CA THR A 5 13.40 -18.32 -1.80
C THR A 5 12.37 -17.40 -2.47
N ILE A 6 11.30 -17.98 -2.99
CA ILE A 6 10.13 -17.24 -3.45
C ILE A 6 9.06 -17.37 -2.37
N VAL A 7 8.53 -16.25 -1.91
CA VAL A 7 7.47 -16.21 -0.91
C VAL A 7 6.16 -16.63 -1.55
N ASP A 8 5.49 -17.63 -1.00
CA ASP A 8 4.16 -18.04 -1.44
C ASP A 8 3.13 -16.97 -1.06
N ILE A 9 2.37 -16.50 -2.05
CA ILE A 9 1.26 -15.57 -1.85
C ILE A 9 -0.03 -16.36 -1.99
N PRO A 10 -0.84 -16.50 -0.93
CA PRO A 10 -2.14 -17.15 -1.04
C PRO A 10 -2.99 -16.45 -2.10
N LYS A 11 -3.59 -17.23 -3.01
CA LYS A 11 -4.50 -16.64 -4.00
C LYS A 11 -5.72 -16.09 -3.28
N PRO A 12 -6.04 -14.79 -3.45
CA PRO A 12 -7.25 -14.22 -2.87
C PRO A 12 -8.50 -14.79 -3.54
N ASP A 13 -9.65 -14.70 -2.87
CA ASP A 13 -10.96 -15.10 -3.40
C ASP A 13 -11.59 -14.03 -4.31
N PHE A 14 -10.89 -12.93 -4.53
CA PHE A 14 -11.29 -11.82 -5.40
C PHE A 14 -10.13 -11.44 -6.33
N GLU A 15 -10.44 -10.62 -7.33
CA GLU A 15 -9.45 -10.06 -8.24
C GLU A 15 -9.70 -8.56 -8.43
N ILE A 16 -8.62 -7.78 -8.55
CA ILE A 16 -8.65 -6.36 -8.85
C ILE A 16 -8.99 -6.18 -10.34
N GLN A 17 -10.02 -5.42 -10.64
CA GLN A 17 -10.48 -5.16 -12.00
C GLN A 17 -9.77 -3.93 -12.60
N PRO A 18 -9.77 -3.76 -13.94
CA PRO A 18 -9.14 -2.60 -14.58
C PRO A 18 -9.67 -1.28 -14.02
N CYS A 19 -8.77 -0.39 -13.61
CA CYS A 19 -9.08 0.95 -13.10
C CYS A 19 -10.11 0.95 -11.96
N GLU A 20 -10.11 -0.08 -11.13
CA GLU A 20 -10.94 -0.16 -9.94
C GLU A 20 -10.46 0.81 -8.86
N GLU A 21 -11.39 1.40 -8.11
CA GLU A 21 -11.08 2.29 -7.01
C GLU A 21 -10.53 1.51 -5.81
N LEU A 22 -9.41 2.01 -5.24
CA LEU A 22 -8.78 1.40 -4.08
C LEU A 22 -8.57 2.42 -2.95
N LEU A 23 -8.63 1.94 -1.72
CA LEU A 23 -8.23 2.68 -0.53
C LEU A 23 -6.98 2.05 0.10
N PHE A 24 -5.98 2.86 0.38
CA PHE A 24 -4.80 2.48 1.16
C PHE A 24 -4.75 3.28 2.45
N VAL A 25 -4.65 2.61 3.59
CA VAL A 25 -4.51 3.26 4.90
C VAL A 25 -3.38 2.59 5.66
N GLY A 26 -2.49 3.39 6.24
CA GLY A 26 -1.47 2.88 7.13
C GLY A 26 -0.13 3.60 7.02
N SER A 27 0.97 2.86 7.06
CA SER A 27 2.32 3.40 7.06
C SER A 27 2.70 4.09 5.75
N CYS A 28 3.87 4.70 5.70
CA CYS A 28 4.41 5.27 4.47
C CYS A 28 4.55 4.24 3.31
N PHE A 29 4.55 2.94 3.60
CA PHE A 29 4.48 1.92 2.58
C PHE A 29 3.12 1.93 1.84
N ALA A 30 2.01 2.34 2.50
CA ALA A 30 0.74 2.57 1.82
C ALA A 30 0.88 3.60 0.71
N ASP A 31 1.58 4.70 0.97
CA ASP A 31 1.82 5.74 -0.05
C ASP A 31 2.73 5.23 -1.17
N SER A 32 3.78 4.47 -0.83
CA SER A 32 4.70 3.92 -1.82
C SER A 32 4.02 2.96 -2.78
N ILE A 33 3.22 2.01 -2.28
CA ILE A 33 2.54 1.03 -3.12
C ILE A 33 1.36 1.65 -3.87
N SER A 34 0.59 2.55 -3.23
CA SER A 34 -0.52 3.25 -3.87
C SER A 34 -0.06 4.16 -5.00
N GLN A 35 1.17 4.69 -4.91
CA GLN A 35 1.75 5.47 -5.99
C GLN A 35 1.92 4.64 -7.28
N ARG A 36 2.29 3.34 -7.16
CA ARG A 36 2.36 2.43 -8.34
C ARG A 36 0.98 2.25 -8.98
N PHE A 37 -0.08 2.11 -8.17
CA PHE A 37 -1.45 2.06 -8.70
C PHE A 37 -1.83 3.35 -9.45
N ARG A 38 -1.51 4.53 -8.88
CA ARG A 38 -1.78 5.83 -9.56
C ARG A 38 -1.03 5.95 -10.87
N GLU A 39 0.24 5.56 -10.89
CA GLU A 39 1.07 5.59 -12.09
C GLU A 39 0.55 4.65 -13.19
N GLU A 40 -0.17 3.60 -12.80
CA GLU A 40 -0.84 2.69 -13.72
C GLU A 40 -2.31 3.10 -13.99
N GLY A 41 -2.73 4.30 -13.57
CA GLY A 41 -4.03 4.87 -13.92
C GLY A 41 -5.21 4.35 -13.10
N PHE A 42 -4.96 3.77 -11.92
CA PHE A 42 -6.02 3.39 -10.99
C PHE A 42 -6.43 4.59 -10.11
N PRO A 43 -7.72 4.82 -9.88
CA PRO A 43 -8.20 5.79 -8.90
C PRO A 43 -7.88 5.28 -7.49
N VAL A 44 -7.02 6.01 -6.78
CA VAL A 44 -6.54 5.59 -5.46
C VAL A 44 -6.65 6.70 -4.44
N THR A 45 -7.30 6.42 -3.33
CA THR A 45 -7.20 7.21 -2.10
C THR A 45 -6.14 6.57 -1.20
N SER A 46 -5.16 7.35 -0.74
CA SER A 46 -4.12 6.89 0.18
C SER A 46 -3.99 7.83 1.36
N ASN A 47 -3.98 7.28 2.57
CA ASN A 47 -3.76 8.00 3.82
C ASN A 47 -4.51 9.35 3.88
N PRO A 48 -5.86 9.38 3.72
CA PRO A 48 -6.62 10.62 3.53
C PRO A 48 -6.46 11.62 4.68
N TYR A 49 -6.02 11.17 5.85
CA TYR A 49 -5.77 12.00 7.04
C TYR A 49 -4.31 11.91 7.52
N GLY A 50 -3.40 11.53 6.63
CA GLY A 50 -1.99 11.34 6.93
C GLY A 50 -1.61 9.90 7.26
N VAL A 51 -0.30 9.66 7.35
CA VAL A 51 0.27 8.32 7.57
C VAL A 51 -0.06 7.82 8.97
N MET A 52 -0.53 6.55 9.05
CA MET A 52 -0.93 5.87 10.28
C MET A 52 -0.09 4.60 10.47
N TYR A 53 0.48 4.40 11.64
CA TYR A 53 1.46 3.32 11.84
C TYR A 53 0.91 2.10 12.56
N ASN A 54 -0.18 2.25 13.32
CA ASN A 54 -0.68 1.21 14.23
C ASN A 54 -2.18 0.94 14.01
N PRO A 55 -2.70 -0.20 14.47
CA PRO A 55 -4.10 -0.59 14.26
C PRO A 55 -5.14 0.44 14.75
N VAL A 56 -4.85 1.15 15.86
CA VAL A 56 -5.79 2.14 16.43
C VAL A 56 -5.93 3.35 15.50
N SER A 57 -4.79 3.90 15.06
CA SER A 57 -4.78 5.05 14.15
C SER A 57 -5.42 4.72 12.79
N ILE A 58 -5.27 3.47 12.33
CA ILE A 58 -5.96 2.98 11.12
C ILE A 58 -7.48 2.95 11.36
N LEU A 59 -7.94 2.42 12.50
CA LEU A 59 -9.36 2.43 12.85
C LEU A 59 -9.92 3.87 12.89
N HIS A 60 -9.23 4.80 13.53
CA HIS A 60 -9.63 6.21 13.59
C HIS A 60 -9.71 6.85 12.18
N THR A 61 -8.79 6.48 11.29
CA THR A 61 -8.84 6.91 9.89
C THR A 61 -10.10 6.39 9.19
N VAL A 62 -10.38 5.09 9.32
CA VAL A 62 -11.55 4.47 8.69
C VAL A 62 -12.84 5.00 9.29
N GLN A 63 -12.89 5.31 10.59
CA GLN A 63 -14.07 5.94 11.21
C GLN A 63 -14.43 7.29 10.57
N ARG A 64 -13.43 8.09 10.20
CA ARG A 64 -13.59 9.42 9.57
C ARG A 64 -13.80 9.36 8.06
N TYR A 65 -13.33 8.29 7.40
CA TYR A 65 -13.43 8.14 5.96
C TYR A 65 -14.86 7.74 5.57
N GLU A 66 -15.49 8.51 4.67
CA GLU A 66 -16.90 8.30 4.28
C GLU A 66 -17.08 7.43 3.02
N GLY A 67 -16.00 7.15 2.28
CA GLY A 67 -16.07 6.33 1.06
C GLY A 67 -16.38 4.85 1.36
N ALA A 68 -16.81 4.14 0.32
CA ALA A 68 -17.17 2.72 0.39
C ALA A 68 -16.47 1.90 -0.72
N PRO A 69 -15.13 1.92 -0.83
CA PRO A 69 -14.40 1.21 -1.86
C PRO A 69 -14.60 -0.30 -1.71
N ARG A 70 -14.49 -1.03 -2.83
CA ARG A 70 -14.54 -2.50 -2.79
C ARG A 70 -13.21 -3.11 -2.33
N ILE A 71 -12.09 -2.45 -2.58
CA ILE A 71 -10.76 -2.94 -2.25
C ILE A 71 -10.07 -1.98 -1.27
N VAL A 72 -9.62 -2.52 -0.13
CA VAL A 72 -8.92 -1.77 0.91
C VAL A 72 -7.64 -2.51 1.30
N PHE A 73 -6.52 -1.80 1.27
CA PHE A 73 -5.24 -2.28 1.81
C PHE A 73 -4.91 -1.56 3.11
N LEU A 74 -4.68 -2.32 4.19
CA LEU A 74 -4.26 -1.80 5.49
C LEU A 74 -2.80 -2.17 5.74
N THR A 75 -1.92 -1.16 5.80
CA THR A 75 -0.47 -1.39 5.90
C THR A 75 0.04 -1.08 7.32
N LEU A 76 0.37 -2.14 8.06
CA LEU A 76 0.71 -2.08 9.47
C LEU A 76 2.20 -1.77 9.68
N GLY A 77 2.49 -0.70 10.39
CA GLY A 77 3.87 -0.27 10.69
C GLY A 77 4.40 -0.84 11.99
N THR A 78 3.69 -0.61 13.09
CA THR A 78 4.11 -0.94 14.46
C THR A 78 2.89 -1.22 15.34
N ASN A 79 3.10 -1.97 16.45
CA ASN A 79 2.11 -2.13 17.51
C ASN A 79 2.22 -1.05 18.61
N HIS A 80 3.18 -0.12 18.50
CA HIS A 80 3.32 0.98 19.45
C HIS A 80 2.27 2.06 19.23
N VAL A 81 1.68 2.54 20.32
CA VAL A 81 0.72 3.64 20.35
C VAL A 81 1.17 4.72 21.34
N TYR A 82 0.67 5.92 21.14
CA TYR A 82 0.91 7.05 22.04
C TYR A 82 -0.39 7.47 22.68
N ARG A 83 -0.46 7.38 24.00
CA ARG A 83 -1.59 7.83 24.79
C ARG A 83 -1.31 9.23 25.34
N LEU A 84 -2.22 10.16 25.11
CA LEU A 84 -2.14 11.49 25.70
C LEU A 84 -2.43 11.38 27.21
N LYS A 85 -1.47 11.78 28.06
CA LYS A 85 -1.57 11.64 29.53
C LYS A 85 -2.74 12.42 30.14
N GLU A 86 -3.11 13.54 29.53
CA GLU A 86 -4.19 14.40 30.01
C GLU A 86 -5.56 13.74 29.81
N THR A 87 -5.84 13.14 28.67
CA THR A 87 -7.16 12.58 28.34
C THR A 87 -7.22 11.06 28.44
N GLY A 88 -6.07 10.38 28.40
CA GLY A 88 -5.99 8.94 28.33
C GLY A 88 -6.28 8.37 26.93
N GLU A 89 -6.50 9.21 25.92
CA GLU A 89 -6.81 8.79 24.55
C GLU A 89 -5.55 8.42 23.77
N ILE A 90 -5.65 7.42 22.91
CA ILE A 90 -4.61 7.08 21.94
C ILE A 90 -4.71 8.08 20.80
N VAL A 91 -3.60 8.74 20.49
CA VAL A 91 -3.51 9.73 19.41
C VAL A 91 -2.98 9.10 18.13
N ASP A 92 -3.45 9.59 16.99
CA ASP A 92 -3.03 9.10 15.67
C ASP A 92 -1.56 9.46 15.37
N ASN A 93 -1.17 10.68 15.75
CA ASN A 93 0.22 11.12 15.74
C ASN A 93 0.46 12.17 16.84
N CYS A 94 1.72 12.39 17.18
CA CYS A 94 2.07 13.35 18.24
C CYS A 94 2.09 14.81 17.76
N GLU A 95 1.86 15.10 16.46
CA GLU A 95 1.84 16.44 15.85
C GLU A 95 3.05 17.31 16.23
N LYS A 96 4.23 16.67 16.40
CA LYS A 96 5.47 17.30 16.91
C LYS A 96 5.35 17.93 18.31
N ARG A 97 4.28 17.63 19.07
CA ARG A 97 4.15 18.05 20.48
C ARG A 97 5.23 17.39 21.33
N PRO A 98 5.61 17.99 22.49
CA PRO A 98 6.62 17.43 23.38
C PRO A 98 6.29 16.00 23.83
N GLN A 99 7.26 15.08 23.70
CA GLN A 99 7.07 13.65 24.05
C GLN A 99 6.62 13.42 25.49
N ARG A 100 6.98 14.32 26.44
CA ARG A 100 6.55 14.22 27.84
C ARG A 100 5.02 14.23 28.06
N LEU A 101 4.26 14.71 27.06
CA LEU A 101 2.79 14.73 27.11
C LEU A 101 2.18 13.37 26.85
N PHE A 102 2.95 12.44 26.30
CA PHE A 102 2.48 11.14 25.90
C PHE A 102 3.07 10.04 26.76
N GLN A 103 2.33 8.96 26.88
CA GLN A 103 2.79 7.66 27.33
C GLN A 103 2.85 6.75 26.10
N GLU A 104 3.99 6.12 25.87
CA GLU A 104 4.15 5.11 24.83
C GLU A 104 3.75 3.76 25.41
N GLU A 105 2.96 3.01 24.66
CA GLU A 105 2.46 1.68 25.03
C GLU A 105 2.60 0.73 23.85
N GLU A 106 2.79 -0.56 24.14
CA GLU A 106 2.79 -1.62 23.14
C GLU A 106 1.46 -2.37 23.23
N LEU A 107 0.76 -2.49 22.09
CA LEU A 107 -0.44 -3.30 22.01
C LEU A 107 -0.07 -4.79 21.98
N SER A 108 -0.86 -5.61 22.67
CA SER A 108 -0.76 -7.07 22.56
C SER A 108 -1.26 -7.55 21.19
N VAL A 109 -1.00 -8.82 20.87
CA VAL A 109 -1.52 -9.48 19.66
C VAL A 109 -3.05 -9.39 19.62
N GLU A 110 -3.71 -9.70 20.74
CA GLU A 110 -5.16 -9.69 20.88
C GLU A 110 -5.72 -8.28 20.67
N SER A 111 -5.11 -7.27 21.31
CA SER A 111 -5.55 -5.87 21.13
C SER A 111 -5.39 -5.41 19.69
N CYS A 112 -4.27 -5.76 19.03
CA CYS A 112 -4.08 -5.45 17.62
C CYS A 112 -5.16 -6.12 16.74
N ALA A 113 -5.43 -7.41 16.96
CA ALA A 113 -6.44 -8.16 16.22
C ALA A 113 -7.85 -7.58 16.42
N ASP A 114 -8.19 -7.18 17.66
CA ASP A 114 -9.49 -6.56 17.98
C ASP A 114 -9.69 -5.23 17.25
N TYR A 115 -8.68 -4.36 17.20
CA TYR A 115 -8.77 -3.10 16.45
C TYR A 115 -8.86 -3.31 14.94
N LEU A 116 -8.14 -4.30 14.41
CA LEU A 116 -8.24 -4.67 13.01
C LEU A 116 -9.61 -5.24 12.68
N GLN A 117 -10.18 -6.09 13.55
CA GLN A 117 -11.53 -6.62 13.37
C GLN A 117 -12.58 -5.50 13.38
N GLN A 118 -12.52 -4.55 14.32
CA GLN A 118 -13.39 -3.38 14.34
C GLN A 118 -13.27 -2.56 13.03
N THR A 119 -12.06 -2.43 12.49
CA THR A 119 -11.83 -1.73 11.22
C THR A 119 -12.50 -2.45 10.06
N VAL A 120 -12.36 -3.78 9.97
CA VAL A 120 -12.99 -4.61 8.95
C VAL A 120 -14.52 -4.55 9.06
N ASP A 121 -15.06 -4.68 10.27
CA ASP A 121 -16.50 -4.63 10.52
C ASP A 121 -17.11 -3.29 10.10
N LEU A 122 -16.42 -2.20 10.38
CA LEU A 122 -16.85 -0.86 9.96
C LEU A 122 -16.83 -0.70 8.43
N LEU A 123 -15.81 -1.21 7.75
CA LEU A 123 -15.75 -1.21 6.29
C LEU A 123 -16.86 -2.06 5.68
N ARG A 124 -17.13 -3.25 6.24
CA ARG A 124 -18.21 -4.15 5.82
C ARG A 124 -19.60 -3.56 6.04
N GLN A 125 -19.80 -2.78 7.09
CA GLN A 125 -21.06 -2.07 7.31
C GLN A 125 -21.35 -1.04 6.20
N ARG A 126 -20.30 -0.41 5.63
CA ARG A 126 -20.44 0.56 4.53
C ARG A 126 -20.53 -0.11 3.17
N ASN A 127 -19.78 -1.16 2.96
CA ASN A 127 -19.80 -1.96 1.74
C ASN A 127 -19.67 -3.45 2.10
N PRO A 128 -20.76 -4.23 2.05
CA PRO A 128 -20.72 -5.67 2.34
C PRO A 128 -19.81 -6.47 1.41
N GLU A 129 -19.53 -5.97 0.20
CA GLU A 129 -18.65 -6.59 -0.79
C GLU A 129 -17.18 -6.14 -0.66
N VAL A 130 -16.80 -5.47 0.44
CA VAL A 130 -15.43 -5.00 0.62
C VAL A 130 -14.48 -6.15 0.88
N HIS A 131 -13.37 -6.15 0.15
CA HIS A 131 -12.21 -7.01 0.41
C HIS A 131 -11.12 -6.19 1.12
N VAL A 132 -10.75 -6.61 2.32
CA VAL A 132 -9.77 -5.92 3.16
C VAL A 132 -8.52 -6.78 3.26
N VAL A 133 -7.43 -6.31 2.68
CA VAL A 133 -6.13 -6.99 2.67
C VAL A 133 -5.22 -6.33 3.70
N MET A 134 -4.76 -7.12 4.66
CA MET A 134 -3.73 -6.69 5.61
C MET A 134 -2.34 -6.91 5.00
N THR A 135 -1.40 -6.06 5.38
CA THR A 135 0.03 -6.30 5.11
C THR A 135 0.87 -5.67 6.20
N VAL A 136 1.90 -6.36 6.64
CA VAL A 136 2.91 -5.77 7.53
C VAL A 136 3.95 -5.06 6.68
N SER A 137 4.13 -3.77 6.94
CA SER A 137 5.00 -2.91 6.14
C SER A 137 6.46 -3.34 6.21
N PRO A 138 7.17 -3.40 5.08
CA PRO A 138 8.58 -3.78 5.01
C PRO A 138 9.51 -2.62 5.41
N ILE A 139 9.19 -1.95 6.52
CA ILE A 139 9.91 -0.80 7.06
C ILE A 139 10.50 -1.17 8.40
N ARG A 140 11.73 -0.76 8.66
CA ARG A 140 12.44 -0.99 9.91
C ARG A 140 12.32 0.21 10.83
N TYR A 141 12.04 -0.02 12.11
CA TYR A 141 11.93 1.05 13.11
C TYR A 141 13.20 1.15 13.94
N ARG A 142 14.05 2.13 13.62
CA ARG A 142 15.29 2.38 14.34
C ARG A 142 15.09 2.95 15.74
N LYS A 143 13.99 3.70 15.94
CA LYS A 143 13.70 4.39 17.22
C LYS A 143 13.69 3.44 18.41
N TYR A 144 13.15 2.24 18.22
CA TYR A 144 13.02 1.24 19.30
C TYR A 144 14.21 0.27 19.37
N GLY A 145 15.16 0.38 18.44
CA GLY A 145 16.14 -0.66 18.19
C GLY A 145 15.63 -1.78 17.30
N TYR A 146 16.55 -2.53 16.69
CA TYR A 146 16.15 -3.52 15.70
C TYR A 146 15.50 -4.77 16.30
N HIS A 147 15.86 -5.11 17.55
CA HIS A 147 15.21 -6.21 18.25
C HIS A 147 13.73 -5.91 18.52
N GLU A 148 13.45 -4.78 19.15
CA GLU A 148 12.08 -4.35 19.44
C GLU A 148 11.27 -4.12 18.16
N SER A 149 11.91 -3.63 17.08
CA SER A 149 11.26 -3.57 15.77
C SER A 149 10.81 -4.95 15.27
N GLN A 150 11.60 -6.00 15.48
CA GLN A 150 11.21 -7.37 15.11
C GLN A 150 10.10 -7.91 16.00
N LEU A 151 10.12 -7.64 17.31
CA LEU A 151 9.03 -8.03 18.22
C LEU A 151 7.72 -7.35 17.83
N SER A 152 7.77 -6.05 17.53
CA SER A 152 6.62 -5.31 17.00
C SER A 152 6.07 -5.93 15.72
N LYS A 153 6.95 -6.30 14.75
CA LYS A 153 6.52 -6.98 13.52
C LYS A 153 5.91 -8.35 13.81
N ALA A 154 6.51 -9.14 14.69
CA ALA A 154 5.97 -10.44 15.10
C ALA A 154 4.55 -10.31 15.70
N THR A 155 4.32 -9.29 16.56
CA THR A 155 3.00 -9.00 17.12
C THR A 155 1.98 -8.70 16.00
N LEU A 156 2.34 -7.87 15.03
CA LEU A 156 1.45 -7.53 13.90
C LEU A 156 1.20 -8.75 12.99
N LEU A 157 2.21 -9.55 12.69
CA LEU A 157 2.06 -10.78 11.90
C LEU A 157 1.10 -11.77 12.56
N LEU A 158 1.22 -11.96 13.88
CA LEU A 158 0.32 -12.82 14.64
C LEU A 158 -1.11 -12.25 14.66
N ALA A 159 -1.26 -10.92 14.80
CA ALA A 159 -2.56 -10.26 14.78
C ALA A 159 -3.26 -10.37 13.42
N CYS A 160 -2.50 -10.43 12.33
CA CYS A 160 -3.04 -10.59 10.97
C CYS A 160 -3.45 -12.01 10.61
N ARG A 161 -3.19 -13.02 11.45
CA ARG A 161 -3.34 -14.45 11.10
C ARG A 161 -4.72 -14.85 10.59
N SER A 162 -5.78 -14.15 11.02
CA SER A 162 -7.18 -14.47 10.69
C SER A 162 -7.75 -13.59 9.56
N PHE A 163 -6.92 -12.78 8.90
CA PHE A 163 -7.32 -11.87 7.84
C PHE A 163 -6.67 -12.25 6.51
N ASP A 164 -7.24 -11.75 5.42
CA ASP A 164 -6.57 -11.79 4.12
C ASP A 164 -5.27 -10.99 4.21
N TYR A 165 -4.17 -11.60 3.78
CA TYR A 165 -2.84 -11.06 4.01
C TYR A 165 -1.96 -11.10 2.76
N PHE A 166 -1.37 -9.95 2.42
CA PHE A 166 -0.34 -9.84 1.40
C PHE A 166 1.05 -9.72 2.05
N PRO A 167 2.01 -10.63 1.78
CA PRO A 167 3.25 -10.77 2.54
C PRO A 167 4.35 -9.80 2.10
N SER A 168 4.10 -8.47 2.12
CA SER A 168 5.09 -7.48 1.69
C SER A 168 6.34 -7.46 2.58
N TYR A 169 6.17 -7.71 3.88
CA TYR A 169 7.28 -7.79 4.82
C TYR A 169 8.17 -8.99 4.52
N GLU A 170 7.58 -10.15 4.32
CA GLU A 170 8.28 -11.40 4.02
C GLU A 170 8.97 -11.34 2.65
N ILE A 171 8.36 -10.72 1.65
CA ILE A 171 9.00 -10.51 0.35
C ILE A 171 10.31 -9.73 0.51
N LEU A 172 10.31 -8.64 1.29
CA LEU A 172 11.55 -7.89 1.52
C LEU A 172 12.55 -8.68 2.37
N MET A 173 12.10 -9.38 3.42
CA MET A 173 12.99 -10.03 4.40
C MET A 173 13.55 -11.36 3.94
N ASP A 174 12.80 -12.13 3.15
CA ASP A 174 13.19 -13.47 2.72
C ASP A 174 13.48 -13.56 1.23
N GLU A 175 12.64 -13.00 0.36
CA GLU A 175 12.79 -13.12 -1.08
C GLU A 175 13.86 -12.17 -1.61
N LEU A 176 13.88 -10.91 -1.19
CA LEU A 176 14.89 -9.92 -1.59
C LEU A 176 16.15 -9.97 -0.71
N ARG A 177 16.01 -10.05 0.58
CA ARG A 177 17.03 -10.34 1.62
C ARG A 177 18.42 -9.73 1.43
N ASP A 178 18.51 -8.49 0.97
CA ASP A 178 19.77 -7.80 0.74
C ASP A 178 19.62 -6.31 1.05
N TYR A 179 20.67 -5.68 1.60
CA TYR A 179 20.67 -4.26 1.92
C TYR A 179 20.50 -3.33 0.72
N ARG A 180 20.79 -3.80 -0.50
CA ARG A 180 20.56 -3.03 -1.75
C ARG A 180 19.08 -2.70 -1.98
N PHE A 181 18.18 -3.45 -1.37
CA PHE A 181 16.73 -3.26 -1.47
C PHE A 181 16.17 -2.28 -0.44
N TYR A 182 17.03 -1.68 0.39
CA TYR A 182 16.69 -0.56 1.23
C TYR A 182 17.09 0.77 0.58
N ALA A 183 16.35 1.83 0.88
CA ALA A 183 16.70 3.20 0.54
C ALA A 183 17.97 3.64 1.31
N ALA A 184 18.50 4.83 1.00
CA ALA A 184 19.73 5.35 1.61
C ALA A 184 19.67 5.47 3.15
N ASP A 185 18.47 5.57 3.72
CA ASP A 185 18.26 5.62 5.18
C ASP A 185 18.37 4.24 5.87
N MET A 186 18.44 3.15 5.10
CA MET A 186 18.48 1.76 5.58
C MET A 186 17.24 1.34 6.40
N LEU A 187 16.13 2.05 6.25
CA LEU A 187 14.86 1.82 6.96
C LEU A 187 13.72 1.50 6.02
N HIS A 188 13.55 2.32 4.98
CA HIS A 188 12.51 2.16 3.98
C HIS A 188 12.96 1.24 2.84
N PRO A 189 12.06 0.50 2.20
CA PRO A 189 12.37 -0.21 0.96
C PRO A 189 12.80 0.80 -0.12
N SER A 190 13.74 0.40 -0.98
CA SER A 190 14.09 1.18 -2.17
C SER A 190 12.95 1.16 -3.19
N ASP A 191 12.97 2.09 -4.15
CA ASP A 191 12.00 2.08 -5.27
C ASP A 191 12.03 0.73 -6.00
N GLN A 192 13.21 0.16 -6.23
CA GLN A 192 13.35 -1.16 -6.85
C GLN A 192 12.65 -2.27 -6.03
N ALA A 193 12.73 -2.21 -4.70
CA ALA A 193 12.02 -3.17 -3.85
C ALA A 193 10.51 -2.96 -3.89
N VAL A 194 10.05 -1.71 -3.91
CA VAL A 194 8.61 -1.38 -4.06
C VAL A 194 8.09 -1.85 -5.41
N ASP A 195 8.85 -1.64 -6.50
CA ASP A 195 8.49 -2.11 -7.84
C ASP A 195 8.37 -3.64 -7.88
N TYR A 196 9.31 -4.35 -7.26
CA TYR A 196 9.25 -5.80 -7.17
C TYR A 196 8.04 -6.30 -6.37
N ILE A 197 7.75 -5.68 -5.22
CA ILE A 197 6.57 -6.01 -4.42
C ILE A 197 5.29 -5.71 -5.21
N TRP A 198 5.27 -4.62 -5.98
CA TRP A 198 4.18 -4.30 -6.90
C TRP A 198 3.97 -5.39 -7.95
N GLU A 199 5.03 -5.86 -8.62
CA GLU A 199 4.95 -6.97 -9.59
C GLU A 199 4.34 -8.22 -8.96
N ARG A 200 4.78 -8.60 -7.75
CA ARG A 200 4.24 -9.73 -7.00
C ARG A 200 2.75 -9.56 -6.66
N LEU A 201 2.32 -8.31 -6.36
CA LEU A 201 0.92 -7.99 -6.10
C LEU A 201 0.09 -8.10 -7.39
N VAL A 202 0.57 -7.56 -8.50
CA VAL A 202 -0.09 -7.67 -9.82
C VAL A 202 -0.28 -9.14 -10.21
N ASP A 203 0.76 -9.95 -10.10
CA ASP A 203 0.71 -11.37 -10.45
C ASP A 203 -0.31 -12.16 -9.62
N SER A 204 -0.55 -11.74 -8.35
CA SER A 204 -1.38 -12.49 -7.42
C SER A 204 -2.82 -11.99 -7.32
N TYR A 205 -3.05 -10.69 -7.49
CA TYR A 205 -4.34 -10.04 -7.20
C TYR A 205 -5.06 -9.50 -8.43
N PHE A 206 -4.37 -9.28 -9.56
CA PHE A 206 -5.01 -8.68 -10.73
C PHE A 206 -5.75 -9.72 -11.56
N SER A 207 -6.95 -9.35 -12.03
CA SER A 207 -7.67 -10.13 -13.03
C SER A 207 -6.91 -10.17 -14.35
N PRO A 208 -7.14 -11.18 -15.20
CA PRO A 208 -6.60 -11.19 -16.58
C PRO A 208 -6.94 -9.93 -17.37
N ALA A 209 -8.13 -9.34 -17.11
CA ALA A 209 -8.55 -8.09 -17.75
C ALA A 209 -7.72 -6.89 -17.24
N ALA A 210 -7.39 -6.83 -15.94
CA ALA A 210 -6.53 -5.78 -15.40
C ALA A 210 -5.08 -5.92 -15.89
N GLN A 211 -4.57 -7.12 -16.02
CA GLN A 211 -3.25 -7.36 -16.63
C GLN A 211 -3.22 -6.93 -18.11
N ALA A 212 -4.26 -7.26 -18.89
CA ALA A 212 -4.38 -6.81 -20.27
C ALA A 212 -4.48 -5.28 -20.37
N PHE A 213 -5.17 -4.62 -19.42
CA PHE A 213 -5.19 -3.16 -19.34
C PHE A 213 -3.78 -2.58 -19.11
N LEU A 214 -2.98 -3.15 -18.20
CA LEU A 214 -1.60 -2.72 -17.99
C LEU A 214 -0.74 -2.87 -19.26
N ASP A 215 -0.94 -3.95 -20.03
CA ASP A 215 -0.22 -4.16 -21.28
C ASP A 215 -0.62 -3.17 -22.38
N GLU A 216 -1.91 -2.76 -22.43
CA GLU A 216 -2.39 -1.68 -23.30
C GLU A 216 -1.86 -0.29 -22.86
N TRP A 217 -1.79 -0.03 -21.55
CA TRP A 217 -1.39 1.25 -20.99
C TRP A 217 0.12 1.49 -21.02
N ARG A 218 0.93 0.49 -20.70
CA ARG A 218 2.41 0.59 -20.58
C ARG A 218 3.09 1.30 -21.74
N PRO A 219 2.85 0.96 -23.04
CA PRO A 219 3.48 1.67 -24.15
C PRO A 219 3.04 3.12 -24.29
N LEU A 220 1.78 3.45 -23.92
CA LEU A 220 1.29 4.83 -23.91
C LEU A 220 1.99 5.64 -22.82
N LYS A 221 2.04 5.10 -21.60
CA LYS A 221 2.77 5.69 -20.46
C LYS A 221 4.22 6.00 -20.80
N GLN A 222 4.92 5.05 -21.41
CA GLN A 222 6.32 5.23 -21.83
C GLN A 222 6.48 6.36 -22.87
N THR A 223 5.58 6.40 -23.86
CA THR A 223 5.61 7.45 -24.89
C THR A 223 5.32 8.83 -24.29
N LEU A 224 4.33 8.94 -23.38
CA LEU A 224 3.98 10.18 -22.69
C LEU A 224 5.10 10.69 -21.77
N ALA A 225 5.84 9.79 -21.14
CA ALA A 225 6.97 10.11 -20.27
C ALA A 225 8.26 10.46 -21.05
N HIS A 226 8.31 10.12 -22.34
CA HIS A 226 9.50 10.35 -23.16
C HIS A 226 9.74 11.85 -23.38
N LYS A 227 10.98 12.28 -23.14
CA LYS A 227 11.45 13.67 -23.39
C LYS A 227 12.36 13.67 -24.61
N PRO A 228 11.87 14.00 -25.81
CA PRO A 228 12.67 13.99 -27.03
C PRO A 228 13.66 15.14 -27.06
N PHE A 229 14.78 14.96 -27.78
CA PHE A 229 15.71 16.04 -28.08
C PHE A 229 15.11 17.07 -29.04
N HIS A 230 14.22 16.65 -29.94
CA HIS A 230 13.57 17.47 -30.98
C HIS A 230 12.05 17.28 -30.90
N PRO A 231 11.34 17.97 -29.97
CA PRO A 231 9.89 17.83 -29.82
C PRO A 231 9.09 18.34 -31.03
N GLU A 232 9.70 19.18 -31.86
CA GLU A 232 9.15 19.75 -33.11
C GLU A 232 9.27 18.82 -34.32
N ALA A 233 10.01 17.68 -34.19
CA ALA A 233 10.19 16.75 -35.31
C ALA A 233 8.84 16.16 -35.75
N PRO A 234 8.52 16.13 -37.07
CA PRO A 234 7.24 15.62 -37.57
C PRO A 234 6.96 14.17 -37.15
N GLU A 235 7.99 13.34 -37.05
CA GLU A 235 7.90 11.94 -36.64
C GLU A 235 7.46 11.84 -35.18
N TYR A 236 7.99 12.71 -34.30
CA TYR A 236 7.59 12.72 -32.89
C TYR A 236 6.17 13.25 -32.74
N GLN A 237 5.78 14.26 -33.49
CA GLN A 237 4.41 14.78 -33.47
C GLN A 237 3.41 13.71 -33.95
N ALA A 238 3.71 13.02 -35.02
CA ALA A 238 2.88 11.92 -35.51
C ALA A 238 2.75 10.77 -34.48
N LEU A 239 3.85 10.46 -33.76
CA LEU A 239 3.83 9.49 -32.65
C LEU A 239 2.92 9.95 -31.52
N MET A 240 3.01 11.23 -31.12
CA MET A 240 2.17 11.79 -30.07
C MET A 240 0.69 11.82 -30.45
N ASP A 241 0.35 12.22 -31.69
CA ASP A 241 -1.03 12.22 -32.18
C ASP A 241 -1.63 10.81 -32.12
N LYS A 242 -0.87 9.80 -32.56
CA LYS A 242 -1.30 8.39 -32.46
C LYS A 242 -1.46 7.95 -31.01
N THR A 243 -0.57 8.40 -30.12
CA THR A 243 -0.63 8.08 -28.69
C THR A 243 -1.88 8.70 -28.04
N MET A 244 -2.18 9.97 -28.36
CA MET A 244 -3.36 10.67 -27.85
C MET A 244 -4.67 10.04 -28.34
N LEU A 245 -4.71 9.57 -29.59
CA LEU A 245 -5.85 8.81 -30.11
C LEU A 245 -6.08 7.54 -29.29
N LYS A 246 -5.04 6.72 -29.12
CA LYS A 246 -5.12 5.49 -28.32
C LYS A 246 -5.48 5.75 -26.85
N LEU A 247 -4.97 6.84 -26.28
CA LEU A 247 -5.33 7.25 -24.92
C LEU A 247 -6.82 7.59 -24.81
N THR A 248 -7.37 8.23 -25.83
CA THR A 248 -8.81 8.53 -25.91
C THR A 248 -9.65 7.25 -25.98
N GLU A 249 -9.23 6.28 -26.79
CA GLU A 249 -9.87 4.96 -26.88
C GLU A 249 -9.80 4.22 -25.54
N LEU A 250 -8.64 4.25 -24.86
CA LEU A 250 -8.45 3.64 -23.55
C LEU A 250 -9.38 4.26 -22.49
N ARG A 251 -9.52 5.60 -22.48
CA ARG A 251 -10.45 6.30 -21.58
C ARG A 251 -11.92 5.97 -21.84
N GLN A 252 -12.29 5.75 -23.11
CA GLN A 252 -13.64 5.31 -23.45
C GLN A 252 -13.90 3.87 -22.98
N LYS A 253 -12.90 3.00 -23.12
CA LYS A 253 -12.97 1.61 -22.67
C LYS A 253 -13.00 1.47 -21.15
N TYR A 254 -12.27 2.33 -20.44
CA TYR A 254 -12.14 2.34 -18.98
C TYR A 254 -12.50 3.73 -18.41
N PRO A 255 -13.77 4.01 -18.14
CA PRO A 255 -14.21 5.35 -17.73
C PRO A 255 -13.63 5.84 -16.40
N THR A 256 -13.24 4.93 -15.51
CA THR A 256 -12.61 5.21 -14.21
C THR A 256 -11.09 5.39 -14.30
N PHE A 257 -10.51 5.24 -15.50
CA PHE A 257 -9.08 5.43 -15.71
C PHE A 257 -8.64 6.84 -15.29
N ALA A 258 -7.77 6.92 -14.29
CA ALA A 258 -7.29 8.14 -13.66
C ALA A 258 -5.87 8.48 -14.17
N LEU A 259 -5.72 9.65 -14.84
CA LEU A 259 -4.45 10.22 -15.25
C LEU A 259 -4.32 11.64 -14.70
#